data_c48024cdb2c7b6fffc8dce5a139f2db8
#
_entry.id   c48024cdb2c7b6fffc8dce5a139f2db8
#
_cell.length_a   1.000
_cell.length_b   1.000
_cell.length_c   1.000
_cell.angle_alpha   90.00
_cell.angle_beta   90.00
_cell.angle_gamma   90.00
#
_symmetry.space_group_name_H-M   'P 1'
#
loop_
_entity.id
_entity.type
_entity.pdbx_description
1 polymer ?
#
loop_
_entity_poly.entity_id
_entity_poly.type
_entity_poly.pdbx_seq_one_letter_code
_entity_poly.pdbx_strand_id
1 'polypeptide(L)'
;DEASRESTSEEQAANADTERSESETEEELKPGLPEGYSSDGKTFTIMCNDYPLEPGWSQLDIYAEEIRGTSVNDAVFNRNAKVGSDYDCKIVEYRLQIFDFQSQLPVLVKANDDSVDAATPYFWAGQLADMTLDGNFVDLSGLSSMTLSNPWYDQQAVDAFTIFDKLYFVVSDMTIGDLIATSGMVFN
;
A
#
# COMPACT_ATOMS: atom_id res chain seq x y z
N ASP A 1 26.52 -54.98 37.58
CA ASP A 1 26.26 -54.12 38.74
C ASP A 1 26.43 -52.67 38.39
N GLU A 2 25.57 -52.21 37.61
CA GLU A 2 25.43 -50.77 37.41
C GLU A 2 24.00 -50.46 37.10
N ALA A 3 23.30 -50.09 38.11
CA ALA A 3 22.01 -49.48 37.99
C ALA A 3 22.05 -48.14 38.73
N SER A 4 21.34 -47.20 38.22
CA SER A 4 20.90 -45.97 38.88
C SER A 4 21.83 -44.75 38.76
N ARG A 5 21.55 -43.96 37.74
CA ARG A 5 21.42 -42.49 37.86
C ARG A 5 20.67 -41.92 36.66
N GLU A 6 19.40 -42.16 36.65
CA GLU A 6 18.42 -41.35 35.89
C GLU A 6 17.71 -40.40 36.85
N SER A 7 17.28 -39.28 36.25
CA SER A 7 16.39 -38.26 36.81
C SER A 7 17.07 -37.15 37.61
N THR A 8 17.09 -36.00 37.03
CA THR A 8 16.57 -34.71 37.48
C THR A 8 17.20 -33.54 36.70
N SER A 9 16.63 -33.19 35.56
CA SER A 9 16.81 -31.85 34.98
C SER A 9 15.78 -31.54 33.90
N GLU A 10 14.54 -31.93 34.15
CA GLU A 10 13.38 -31.45 33.40
C GLU A 10 12.38 -30.85 34.40
N GLU A 11 12.64 -29.65 34.89
CA GLU A 11 11.64 -28.82 35.58
C GLU A 11 12.25 -27.48 36.02
N GLN A 12 12.63 -26.65 35.04
CA GLN A 12 12.84 -25.21 35.29
C GLN A 12 13.01 -24.42 33.97
N ALA A 13 12.03 -24.54 33.09
CA ALA A 13 11.91 -23.63 31.94
C ALA A 13 10.43 -23.36 31.65
N ALA A 14 9.68 -22.95 32.65
CA ALA A 14 8.36 -22.45 32.47
C ALA A 14 8.11 -21.42 33.58
N ASN A 15 8.31 -20.15 33.29
CA ASN A 15 7.68 -18.96 33.81
C ASN A 15 8.65 -17.78 33.75
N ALA A 16 8.82 -17.25 32.56
CA ALA A 16 9.17 -15.86 32.36
C ALA A 16 8.17 -15.29 31.34
N ASP A 17 6.91 -15.38 31.71
CA ASP A 17 5.86 -14.58 31.06
C ASP A 17 6.06 -13.17 31.62
N THR A 18 6.81 -12.41 30.85
CA THR A 18 7.04 -11.01 31.11
C THR A 18 5.72 -10.30 30.77
N GLU A 19 4.99 -9.93 31.80
CA GLU A 19 3.93 -8.93 31.73
C GLU A 19 4.51 -7.68 31.08
N ARG A 20 4.36 -7.59 29.77
CA ARG A 20 4.58 -6.37 29.01
C ARG A 20 3.39 -5.51 29.29
N SER A 21 3.57 -4.53 30.15
CA SER A 21 2.62 -3.49 30.47
C SER A 21 2.08 -2.86 29.17
N GLU A 22 0.89 -3.28 28.78
CA GLU A 22 0.07 -2.61 27.78
C GLU A 22 -0.52 -1.36 28.45
N SER A 23 0.17 -0.24 28.35
CA SER A 23 -0.40 1.09 28.55
C SER A 23 0.42 2.15 27.82
N GLU A 24 0.63 1.97 26.53
CA GLU A 24 0.79 3.10 25.64
C GLU A 24 -0.55 3.20 24.90
N THR A 25 -1.28 4.25 25.19
CA THR A 25 -2.44 4.67 24.41
C THR A 25 -1.89 4.92 23.02
N GLU A 26 -2.06 3.97 22.08
CA GLU A 26 -1.82 4.22 20.67
C GLU A 26 -2.70 5.41 20.30
N GLU A 27 -2.10 6.59 20.13
CA GLU A 27 -2.79 7.69 19.48
C GLU A 27 -3.24 7.15 18.12
N GLU A 28 -4.56 7.02 17.95
CA GLU A 28 -5.13 6.57 16.68
C GLU A 28 -4.69 7.54 15.60
N LEU A 29 -3.68 7.12 14.81
CA LEU A 29 -3.15 7.92 13.72
C LEU A 29 -4.26 8.17 12.70
N LYS A 30 -4.59 9.43 12.51
CA LYS A 30 -5.65 9.85 11.59
C LYS A 30 -5.04 10.37 10.29
N PRO A 31 -5.73 10.20 9.16
CA PRO A 31 -5.35 10.87 7.92
C PRO A 31 -5.42 12.39 8.12
N GLY A 32 -4.59 13.15 7.40
CA GLY A 32 -4.51 14.61 7.47
C GLY A 32 -5.73 15.34 6.89
N LEU A 33 -6.91 14.73 6.99
CA LEU A 33 -8.17 15.30 6.51
C LEU A 33 -8.84 16.14 7.62
N PRO A 34 -9.57 17.20 7.26
CA PRO A 34 -10.36 17.97 8.21
C PRO A 34 -11.38 17.11 8.94
N GLU A 35 -11.69 17.46 10.20
CA GLU A 35 -12.76 16.81 10.95
C GLU A 35 -14.11 16.95 10.21
N GLY A 36 -14.84 15.84 10.08
CA GLY A 36 -16.12 15.80 9.35
C GLY A 36 -15.96 15.92 7.82
N TYR A 37 -14.78 15.69 7.27
CA TYR A 37 -14.58 15.68 5.82
C TYR A 37 -15.50 14.66 5.14
N SER A 38 -16.15 15.10 4.06
CA SER A 38 -16.93 14.26 3.14
C SER A 38 -16.47 14.52 1.70
N SER A 39 -16.48 13.47 0.91
CA SER A 39 -16.20 13.56 -0.53
C SER A 39 -17.45 13.78 -1.37
N ASP A 40 -18.61 14.00 -0.74
CA ASP A 40 -19.90 14.28 -1.39
C ASP A 40 -20.29 13.22 -2.44
N GLY A 41 -20.06 11.94 -2.12
CA GLY A 41 -20.36 10.81 -2.99
C GLY A 41 -19.40 10.62 -4.16
N LYS A 42 -18.20 11.25 -4.13
CA LYS A 42 -17.22 11.13 -5.22
C LYS A 42 -16.81 9.67 -5.42
N THR A 43 -16.70 9.28 -6.69
CA THR A 43 -16.03 8.03 -7.08
C THR A 43 -14.55 8.33 -7.33
N PHE A 44 -13.69 7.63 -6.58
CA PHE A 44 -12.24 7.63 -6.79
C PHE A 44 -11.86 6.44 -7.65
N THR A 45 -11.33 6.71 -8.83
CA THR A 45 -10.88 5.70 -9.78
C THR A 45 -9.36 5.56 -9.70
N ILE A 46 -8.91 4.36 -9.36
CA ILE A 46 -7.49 4.05 -9.26
C ILE A 46 -7.08 3.18 -10.45
N MET A 47 -6.16 3.70 -11.27
CA MET A 47 -5.57 2.93 -12.36
C MET A 47 -4.60 1.91 -11.81
N CYS A 48 -4.83 0.63 -12.10
CA CYS A 48 -4.04 -0.48 -11.59
C CYS A 48 -3.64 -1.46 -12.70
N ASN A 49 -2.58 -2.22 -12.43
CA ASN A 49 -2.04 -3.18 -13.37
C ASN A 49 -2.89 -4.44 -13.45
N ASP A 50 -3.07 -4.92 -14.68
CA ASP A 50 -3.56 -6.26 -14.99
C ASP A 50 -2.55 -7.00 -15.86
N TYR A 51 -2.27 -8.26 -15.52
CA TYR A 51 -1.39 -9.12 -16.31
C TYR A 51 -1.98 -10.51 -16.41
N PRO A 52 -2.94 -10.73 -17.34
CA PRO A 52 -3.68 -11.97 -17.45
C PRO A 52 -2.83 -13.21 -17.71
N LEU A 53 -1.63 -13.06 -18.28
CA LEU A 53 -0.73 -14.19 -18.57
C LEU A 53 -0.08 -14.73 -17.29
N GLU A 54 0.12 -13.87 -16.28
CA GLU A 54 0.68 -14.20 -14.97
C GLU A 54 -0.16 -13.51 -13.90
N PRO A 55 -1.28 -14.11 -13.47
CA PRO A 55 -2.23 -13.46 -12.55
C PRO A 55 -1.62 -12.99 -11.23
N GLY A 56 -0.51 -13.60 -10.80
CA GLY A 56 0.24 -13.15 -9.61
C GLY A 56 0.87 -11.76 -9.74
N TRP A 57 0.92 -11.19 -10.94
CA TRP A 57 1.43 -9.85 -11.22
C TRP A 57 0.30 -8.83 -11.40
N SER A 58 -0.95 -9.29 -11.38
CA SER A 58 -2.11 -8.38 -11.36
C SER A 58 -2.32 -7.83 -9.96
N GLN A 59 -2.64 -6.54 -9.86
CA GLN A 59 -3.03 -5.96 -8.60
C GLN A 59 -4.44 -6.42 -8.21
N LEU A 60 -4.54 -7.03 -7.02
CA LEU A 60 -5.79 -7.57 -6.47
C LEU A 60 -6.20 -6.86 -5.18
N ASP A 61 -5.45 -5.84 -4.78
CA ASP A 61 -5.54 -5.16 -3.50
C ASP A 61 -6.15 -3.75 -3.58
N ILE A 62 -6.59 -3.32 -4.76
CA ILE A 62 -7.22 -2.01 -4.96
C ILE A 62 -8.74 -2.09 -4.80
N TYR A 63 -9.38 -3.07 -5.44
CA TYR A 63 -10.83 -3.17 -5.49
C TYR A 63 -11.31 -4.62 -5.36
N ALA A 64 -12.43 -4.80 -4.67
CA ALA A 64 -13.18 -6.05 -4.63
C ALA A 64 -14.67 -5.72 -4.72
N GLU A 65 -15.36 -6.38 -5.64
CA GLU A 65 -16.78 -6.15 -5.92
C GLU A 65 -17.69 -6.76 -4.84
N GLU A 66 -17.29 -7.94 -4.31
CA GLU A 66 -18.07 -8.72 -3.35
C GLU A 66 -17.17 -9.53 -2.42
N ILE A 67 -17.70 -9.98 -1.30
CA ILE A 67 -17.04 -10.95 -0.42
C ILE A 67 -17.06 -12.33 -1.09
N ARG A 68 -15.87 -12.96 -1.18
CA ARG A 68 -15.68 -14.27 -1.83
C ARG A 68 -15.14 -15.36 -0.91
N GLY A 69 -14.89 -15.03 0.35
CA GLY A 69 -14.32 -15.96 1.35
C GLY A 69 -12.81 -16.14 1.21
N THR A 70 -12.11 -15.22 0.56
CA THR A 70 -10.64 -15.21 0.46
C THR A 70 -10.08 -14.01 1.21
N SER A 71 -8.98 -14.21 1.94
CA SER A 71 -8.45 -13.23 2.89
C SER A 71 -8.19 -11.85 2.27
N VAL A 72 -7.50 -11.81 1.12
CA VAL A 72 -7.16 -10.53 0.46
C VAL A 72 -8.41 -9.84 -0.08
N ASN A 73 -9.23 -10.58 -0.84
CA ASN A 73 -10.45 -10.00 -1.42
C ASN A 73 -11.37 -9.42 -0.36
N ASP A 74 -11.60 -10.17 0.72
CA ASP A 74 -12.54 -9.77 1.77
C ASP A 74 -11.98 -8.59 2.59
N ALA A 75 -10.66 -8.56 2.81
CA ALA A 75 -10.00 -7.41 3.44
C ALA A 75 -10.12 -6.14 2.59
N VAL A 76 -9.89 -6.25 1.26
CA VAL A 76 -10.04 -5.13 0.32
C VAL A 76 -11.48 -4.64 0.27
N PHE A 77 -12.45 -5.56 0.18
CA PHE A 77 -13.87 -5.20 0.21
C PHE A 77 -14.24 -4.43 1.49
N ASN A 78 -13.87 -4.96 2.66
CA ASN A 78 -14.17 -4.35 3.95
C ASN A 78 -13.47 -3.00 4.13
N ARG A 79 -12.20 -2.88 3.72
CA ARG A 79 -11.45 -1.62 3.72
C ARG A 79 -12.17 -0.55 2.88
N ASN A 80 -12.52 -0.88 1.64
CA ASN A 80 -13.17 0.06 0.74
C ASN A 80 -14.58 0.44 1.22
N ALA A 81 -15.33 -0.51 1.78
CA ALA A 81 -16.63 -0.24 2.38
C ALA A 81 -16.51 0.70 3.60
N LYS A 82 -15.49 0.49 4.46
CA LYS A 82 -15.23 1.38 5.60
C LYS A 82 -14.86 2.79 5.14
N VAL A 83 -13.90 2.93 4.21
CA VAL A 83 -13.50 4.23 3.66
C VAL A 83 -14.68 4.93 3.00
N GLY A 84 -15.48 4.19 2.24
CA GLY A 84 -16.69 4.73 1.61
C GLY A 84 -17.70 5.26 2.62
N SER A 85 -17.88 4.54 3.74
CA SER A 85 -18.77 4.98 4.83
C SER A 85 -18.22 6.16 5.61
N ASP A 86 -16.91 6.17 5.89
CA ASP A 86 -16.29 7.21 6.72
C ASP A 86 -16.19 8.56 5.99
N TYR A 87 -16.01 8.54 4.66
CA TYR A 87 -15.71 9.73 3.86
C TYR A 87 -16.73 10.01 2.75
N ASP A 88 -17.83 9.27 2.70
CA ASP A 88 -18.86 9.40 1.65
C ASP A 88 -18.24 9.37 0.24
N CYS A 89 -17.56 8.27 -0.06
CA CYS A 89 -16.91 8.06 -1.35
C CYS A 89 -17.05 6.62 -1.83
N LYS A 90 -16.71 6.40 -3.10
CA LYS A 90 -16.62 5.07 -3.69
C LYS A 90 -15.23 4.89 -4.31
N ILE A 91 -14.56 3.77 -4.00
CA ILE A 91 -13.31 3.38 -4.63
C ILE A 91 -13.61 2.38 -5.73
N VAL A 92 -13.09 2.61 -6.93
CA VAL A 92 -13.18 1.70 -8.07
C VAL A 92 -11.82 1.58 -8.74
N GLU A 93 -11.64 0.52 -9.52
CA GLU A 93 -10.42 0.30 -10.29
C GLU A 93 -10.63 0.57 -11.78
N TYR A 94 -9.57 1.06 -12.43
CA TYR A 94 -9.43 1.11 -13.88
C TYR A 94 -8.26 0.21 -14.26
N ARG A 95 -8.54 -1.02 -14.75
CA ARG A 95 -7.52 -2.00 -15.07
C ARG A 95 -6.91 -1.77 -16.44
N LEU A 96 -5.60 -1.71 -16.48
CA LEU A 96 -4.81 -1.69 -17.71
C LEU A 96 -3.80 -2.83 -17.72
N GLN A 97 -3.52 -3.35 -18.92
CA GLN A 97 -2.37 -4.22 -19.07
C GLN A 97 -1.09 -3.48 -18.69
N ILE A 98 -0.19 -4.19 -18.01
CA ILE A 98 1.04 -3.61 -17.45
C ILE A 98 1.86 -2.82 -18.48
N PHE A 99 1.89 -3.24 -19.74
CA PHE A 99 2.64 -2.56 -20.80
C PHE A 99 1.91 -1.36 -21.42
N ASP A 100 0.59 -1.23 -21.20
CA ASP A 100 -0.20 -0.13 -21.73
C ASP A 100 -0.18 1.09 -20.81
N PHE A 101 0.20 0.89 -19.55
CA PHE A 101 0.15 1.92 -18.53
C PHE A 101 0.91 3.18 -18.93
N GLN A 102 2.12 3.00 -19.48
CA GLN A 102 3.01 4.09 -19.88
C GLN A 102 2.50 4.90 -21.05
N SER A 103 1.80 4.25 -21.98
CA SER A 103 1.26 4.92 -23.16
C SER A 103 -0.05 5.64 -22.83
N GLN A 104 -0.86 5.09 -21.96
CA GLN A 104 -2.21 5.61 -21.70
C GLN A 104 -2.24 6.70 -20.64
N LEU A 105 -1.48 6.59 -19.54
CA LEU A 105 -1.51 7.60 -18.49
C LEU A 105 -1.13 9.00 -19.00
N PRO A 106 -0.05 9.20 -19.79
CA PRO A 106 0.26 10.52 -20.34
C PRO A 106 -0.83 11.06 -21.28
N VAL A 107 -1.57 10.20 -21.96
CA VAL A 107 -2.67 10.62 -22.83
C VAL A 107 -3.82 11.17 -22.01
N LEU A 108 -4.21 10.49 -20.91
CA LEU A 108 -5.25 10.95 -20.00
C LEU A 108 -4.86 12.29 -19.35
N VAL A 109 -3.63 12.41 -18.85
CA VAL A 109 -3.14 13.65 -18.24
C VAL A 109 -3.14 14.80 -19.24
N LYS A 110 -2.64 14.62 -20.46
CA LYS A 110 -2.63 15.65 -21.51
C LYS A 110 -4.03 16.05 -21.98
N ALA A 111 -4.97 15.10 -21.94
CA ALA A 111 -6.37 15.37 -22.28
C ALA A 111 -7.10 16.09 -21.14
N ASN A 112 -6.48 16.24 -19.97
CA ASN A 112 -7.13 16.69 -18.74
C ASN A 112 -8.39 15.83 -18.44
N ASP A 113 -8.25 14.52 -18.63
CA ASP A 113 -9.29 13.53 -18.42
C ASP A 113 -9.36 13.20 -16.93
N ASP A 114 -10.52 13.38 -16.33
CA ASP A 114 -10.79 13.15 -14.91
C ASP A 114 -11.34 11.74 -14.60
N SER A 115 -11.25 10.83 -15.56
CA SER A 115 -11.68 9.43 -15.38
C SER A 115 -10.81 8.62 -14.43
N VAL A 116 -9.60 9.10 -14.10
CA VAL A 116 -8.64 8.48 -13.20
C VAL A 116 -8.11 9.50 -12.21
N ASP A 117 -8.22 9.21 -10.90
CA ASP A 117 -7.75 10.09 -9.83
C ASP A 117 -6.33 9.74 -9.35
N ALA A 118 -5.97 8.46 -9.37
CA ALA A 118 -4.68 7.98 -8.93
C ALA A 118 -4.23 6.76 -9.75
N ALA A 119 -2.96 6.43 -9.65
CA ALA A 119 -2.38 5.30 -10.36
C ALA A 119 -1.41 4.52 -9.46
N THR A 120 -1.42 3.20 -9.60
CA THR A 120 -0.50 2.28 -8.90
C THR A 120 0.32 1.50 -9.93
N PRO A 121 1.29 2.15 -10.60
CA PRO A 121 2.09 1.51 -11.64
C PRO A 121 3.07 0.50 -11.06
N TYR A 122 3.40 -0.54 -11.83
CA TYR A 122 4.59 -1.33 -11.57
C TYR A 122 5.84 -0.47 -11.79
N PHE A 123 6.75 -0.51 -10.82
CA PHE A 123 7.96 0.30 -10.85
C PHE A 123 9.01 -0.28 -11.81
N TRP A 124 9.01 0.18 -13.06
CA TRP A 124 10.11 0.00 -14.00
C TRP A 124 10.83 1.33 -14.12
N ALA A 125 11.92 1.46 -13.38
CA ALA A 125 12.55 2.72 -12.98
C ALA A 125 12.73 3.79 -14.08
N GLY A 126 13.09 3.41 -15.30
CA GLY A 126 13.30 4.39 -16.36
C GLY A 126 12.03 5.12 -16.80
N GLN A 127 10.93 4.45 -16.76
CA GLN A 127 9.67 4.93 -17.34
C GLN A 127 8.92 5.89 -16.41
N LEU A 128 8.97 5.63 -15.09
CA LEU A 128 8.40 6.57 -14.12
C LEU A 128 9.20 7.87 -14.05
N ALA A 129 10.53 7.79 -14.21
CA ALA A 129 11.37 8.97 -14.27
C ALA A 129 11.00 9.88 -15.46
N ASP A 130 10.84 9.30 -16.66
CA ASP A 130 10.43 10.04 -17.83
C ASP A 130 9.05 10.67 -17.66
N MET A 131 8.08 9.92 -17.14
CA MET A 131 6.72 10.43 -16.87
C MET A 131 6.71 11.54 -15.82
N THR A 132 7.59 11.47 -14.82
CA THR A 132 7.75 12.52 -13.80
C THR A 132 8.32 13.79 -14.41
N LEU A 133 9.36 13.66 -15.24
CA LEU A 133 9.98 14.79 -15.93
C LEU A 133 9.02 15.47 -16.92
N ASP A 134 8.15 14.69 -17.53
CA ASP A 134 7.09 15.18 -18.42
C ASP A 134 5.92 15.85 -17.69
N GLY A 135 5.94 15.87 -16.34
CA GLY A 135 4.94 16.51 -15.52
C GLY A 135 3.60 15.77 -15.44
N ASN A 136 3.63 14.44 -15.57
CA ASN A 136 2.41 13.63 -15.48
C ASN A 136 1.94 13.36 -14.05
N PHE A 137 2.75 13.69 -13.04
CA PHE A 137 2.42 13.42 -11.62
C PHE A 137 2.39 14.70 -10.80
N VAL A 138 1.56 14.69 -9.77
CA VAL A 138 1.46 15.76 -8.77
C VAL A 138 2.57 15.59 -7.74
N ASP A 139 3.14 16.71 -7.28
CA ASP A 139 4.07 16.71 -6.15
C ASP A 139 3.32 16.43 -4.84
N LEU A 140 3.53 15.26 -4.29
CA LEU A 140 2.86 14.79 -3.08
C LEU A 140 3.36 15.49 -1.82
N SER A 141 4.58 16.03 -1.82
CA SER A 141 5.14 16.75 -0.67
C SER A 141 4.39 18.05 -0.37
N GLY A 142 3.70 18.61 -1.37
CA GLY A 142 2.88 19.80 -1.24
C GLY A 142 1.43 19.56 -0.79
N LEU A 143 1.01 18.30 -0.63
CA LEU A 143 -0.36 17.98 -0.26
C LEU A 143 -0.53 17.99 1.27
N SER A 144 -1.26 18.97 1.79
CA SER A 144 -1.50 19.14 3.23
C SER A 144 -2.25 17.98 3.90
N SER A 145 -2.98 17.18 3.12
CA SER A 145 -3.69 15.99 3.57
C SER A 145 -2.81 14.75 3.70
N MET A 146 -1.56 14.80 3.17
CA MET A 146 -0.61 13.69 3.26
C MET A 146 0.44 13.98 4.33
N THR A 147 0.39 13.22 5.43
CA THR A 147 1.44 13.22 6.44
C THR A 147 2.42 12.11 6.12
N LEU A 148 3.43 12.41 5.30
CA LEU A 148 4.38 11.43 4.77
C LEU A 148 5.22 10.71 5.83
N SER A 149 5.29 11.25 7.06
CA SER A 149 5.93 10.59 8.21
C SER A 149 5.06 9.53 8.89
N ASN A 150 3.83 9.33 8.44
CA ASN A 150 2.96 8.30 9.01
C ASN A 150 3.49 6.90 8.71
N PRO A 151 3.32 5.94 9.62
CA PRO A 151 3.95 4.61 9.55
C PRO A 151 3.46 3.73 8.40
N TRP A 152 2.34 4.06 7.78
CA TRP A 152 1.86 3.35 6.58
C TRP A 152 2.58 3.71 5.29
N TYR A 153 3.47 4.70 5.29
CA TYR A 153 4.39 4.96 4.19
C TYR A 153 5.76 4.34 4.47
N ASP A 154 6.35 3.70 3.48
CA ASP A 154 7.74 3.25 3.57
C ASP A 154 8.67 4.45 3.62
N GLN A 155 9.26 4.71 4.79
CA GLN A 155 10.12 5.87 5.02
C GLN A 155 11.41 5.82 4.21
N GLN A 156 11.94 4.62 3.93
CA GLN A 156 13.13 4.48 3.08
C GLN A 156 12.80 4.83 1.63
N ALA A 157 11.61 4.44 1.16
CA ALA A 157 11.14 4.83 -0.17
C ALA A 157 10.85 6.34 -0.24
N VAL A 158 10.23 6.93 0.78
CA VAL A 158 10.02 8.39 0.85
C VAL A 158 11.34 9.13 0.74
N ASP A 159 12.36 8.73 1.51
CA ASP A 159 13.68 9.38 1.47
C ASP A 159 14.39 9.17 0.11
N ALA A 160 14.34 7.94 -0.42
CA ALA A 160 15.03 7.60 -1.67
C ALA A 160 14.41 8.25 -2.92
N PHE A 161 13.08 8.45 -2.91
CA PHE A 161 12.35 9.01 -4.05
C PHE A 161 12.12 10.52 -3.96
N THR A 162 12.47 11.13 -2.84
CA THR A 162 12.45 12.59 -2.72
C THR A 162 13.65 13.20 -3.46
N ILE A 163 13.38 13.96 -4.51
CA ILE A 163 14.39 14.61 -5.34
C ILE A 163 14.10 16.12 -5.36
N PHE A 164 15.08 16.93 -4.93
CA PHE A 164 14.93 18.40 -4.82
C PHE A 164 13.67 18.81 -4.03
N ASP A 165 13.47 18.17 -2.88
CA ASP A 165 12.33 18.39 -1.97
C ASP A 165 10.95 18.09 -2.59
N LYS A 166 10.90 17.28 -3.65
CA LYS A 166 9.68 16.85 -4.33
C LYS A 166 9.54 15.34 -4.32
N LEU A 167 8.32 14.89 -4.11
CA LEU A 167 7.95 13.48 -4.09
C LEU A 167 6.75 13.24 -5.00
N TYR A 168 6.86 12.34 -5.96
CA TYR A 168 5.81 12.10 -6.95
C TYR A 168 5.13 10.74 -6.82
N PHE A 169 5.69 9.83 -6.03
CA PHE A 169 5.14 8.52 -5.73
C PHE A 169 5.62 8.03 -4.37
N VAL A 170 4.80 7.23 -3.74
CA VAL A 170 5.05 6.62 -2.44
C VAL A 170 4.83 5.13 -2.49
N VAL A 171 5.49 4.42 -1.59
CA VAL A 171 5.20 3.02 -1.26
C VAL A 171 4.46 3.01 0.07
N SER A 172 3.40 2.24 0.18
CA SER A 172 2.56 2.23 1.39
C SER A 172 1.87 0.89 1.60
N ASP A 173 1.34 0.69 2.80
CA ASP A 173 0.54 -0.48 3.19
C ASP A 173 -0.79 -0.62 2.41
N MET A 174 -1.08 0.30 1.51
CA MET A 174 -2.25 0.23 0.65
C MET A 174 -2.16 -0.96 -0.32
N THR A 175 -0.94 -1.31 -0.73
CA THR A 175 -0.67 -2.41 -1.65
C THR A 175 0.18 -3.49 -0.98
N ILE A 176 -0.17 -4.76 -1.22
CA ILE A 176 0.59 -5.91 -0.71
C ILE A 176 1.71 -6.38 -1.65
N GLY A 177 1.81 -5.77 -2.82
CA GLY A 177 2.81 -6.12 -3.83
C GLY A 177 4.25 -6.07 -3.29
N ASP A 178 4.54 -5.08 -2.47
CA ASP A 178 5.87 -4.89 -1.87
C ASP A 178 6.21 -5.95 -0.83
N LEU A 179 5.21 -6.49 -0.15
CA LEU A 179 5.39 -7.60 0.80
C LEU A 179 5.66 -8.93 0.11
N ILE A 180 5.16 -9.10 -1.12
CA ILE A 180 5.28 -10.34 -1.88
C ILE A 180 6.54 -10.35 -2.75
N ALA A 181 6.99 -9.22 -3.24
CA ALA A 181 8.11 -9.07 -4.18
C ALA A 181 9.42 -8.64 -3.52
N THR A 182 9.75 -9.20 -2.35
CA THR A 182 11.04 -8.94 -1.71
C THR A 182 12.17 -9.58 -2.53
N SER A 183 12.95 -8.77 -3.22
CA SER A 183 14.14 -9.21 -3.95
C SER A 183 15.38 -9.04 -3.08
N GLY A 184 16.06 -10.13 -2.77
CA GLY A 184 17.34 -10.12 -2.07
C GLY A 184 18.51 -10.34 -3.04
N MET A 185 19.60 -9.58 -2.87
CA MET A 185 20.87 -9.91 -3.52
C MET A 185 21.67 -10.86 -2.63
N VAL A 186 22.05 -12.02 -3.17
CA VAL A 186 22.94 -12.96 -2.50
C VAL A 186 24.34 -12.79 -3.07
N PHE A 187 25.30 -12.49 -2.19
CA PHE A 187 26.72 -12.43 -2.54
C PHE A 187 27.41 -13.72 -2.07
N ASN A 188 28.31 -14.22 -2.92
CA ASN A 188 29.15 -15.39 -2.61
C ASN A 188 30.53 -14.92 -2.18
#